data_ebf1d70ebbdc9f4f2e496b59faa47b2c
#
_entry.id   ebf1d70ebbdc9f4f2e496b59faa47b2c
#
_cell.length_a   1.000
_cell.length_b   1.000
_cell.length_c   1.000
_cell.angle_alpha   90.00
_cell.angle_beta   90.00
_cell.angle_gamma   90.00
#
_symmetry.space_group_name_H-M   'P 1'
#
loop_
_entity.id
_entity.type
_entity.pdbx_description
1 polymer ?
#
loop_
_entity_poly.entity_id
_entity_poly.type
_entity_poly.pdbx_seq_one_letter_code
_entity_poly.pdbx_strand_id
1 'polypeptide(L)'
;MKKILIISTFYRPIQCVAANRINAFAKYFREFGYDVTVLTCGYAYNVGENIEGGIRVIRLINESKGILSSFDTHQKENKFIHYMKCLYNIGIQNISIDSDANWTKIALIKAEYLMKEYDFDYILSSALPIGPHIVGMELKKKYPKVKWIADMRDAISEPRGVSCIYKYQIRKLEKNILNTCDCLLAVSKPQLELFKAHYEGNDIDKFYQIRNGFDFVFEPNRLKNKKAYFSIIYAGSFYGARKPNNFFLALLRVLAKHEMKLKVRIIGNKAPIEIPLGLRNIVSEESTLPYEAICKEMKNADALLMVTPSCLEKGIYTGKLFDYLGSGTPIIALAPPDDVAGQLIKQANAGYVAANEDVDAIENIIEKAYDDWVTNAFPQPRIEVIKMHHRKEQVRRLLSVLEKDLSK
;
A
#
# COMPACT_ATOMS: atom_id res chain seq x y z
N MET A 1 -26.40 -16.70 -2.99
CA MET A 1 -25.34 -15.70 -3.20
C MET A 1 -24.61 -15.55 -1.88
N LYS A 2 -23.29 -15.79 -1.82
CA LYS A 2 -22.51 -15.64 -0.60
C LYS A 2 -22.41 -14.18 -0.19
N LYS A 3 -22.43 -13.92 1.13
CA LYS A 3 -22.44 -12.57 1.71
C LYS A 3 -21.14 -12.31 2.47
N ILE A 4 -20.54 -11.14 2.26
CA ILE A 4 -19.32 -10.75 2.93
C ILE A 4 -19.45 -9.36 3.57
N LEU A 5 -19.05 -9.27 4.86
CA LEU A 5 -18.88 -8.02 5.58
C LEU A 5 -17.42 -7.62 5.57
N ILE A 6 -17.10 -6.51 4.92
CA ILE A 6 -15.76 -5.92 4.90
C ILE A 6 -15.69 -4.80 5.93
N ILE A 7 -14.74 -4.89 6.87
CA ILE A 7 -14.55 -3.93 7.96
C ILE A 7 -13.18 -3.26 7.77
N SER A 8 -13.18 -1.96 7.54
CA SER A 8 -11.96 -1.16 7.35
C SER A 8 -12.20 0.30 7.67
N THR A 9 -11.23 0.97 8.28
CA THR A 9 -11.31 2.43 8.49
C THR A 9 -11.07 3.21 7.20
N PHE A 10 -10.49 2.58 6.16
CA PHE A 10 -10.19 3.22 4.87
C PHE A 10 -11.03 2.64 3.75
N TYR A 11 -11.82 3.48 3.12
CA TYR A 11 -12.61 3.19 1.93
C TYR A 11 -12.77 4.47 1.10
N ARG A 12 -13.24 4.36 -0.14
CA ARG A 12 -13.53 5.56 -0.96
C ARG A 12 -14.48 6.53 -0.25
N PRO A 13 -14.32 7.86 -0.41
CA PRO A 13 -13.50 8.57 -1.41
C PRO A 13 -12.01 8.76 -1.01
N ILE A 14 -11.55 8.19 0.09
CA ILE A 14 -10.16 8.31 0.54
C ILE A 14 -9.21 7.72 -0.50
N GLN A 15 -8.17 8.48 -0.86
CA GLN A 15 -7.14 8.06 -1.80
C GLN A 15 -5.84 7.71 -1.06
N CYS A 16 -5.69 6.44 -0.72
CA CYS A 16 -4.46 5.89 -0.16
C CYS A 16 -4.33 4.40 -0.51
N VAL A 17 -3.14 3.84 -0.33
CA VAL A 17 -2.86 2.43 -0.67
C VAL A 17 -3.80 1.48 0.08
N ALA A 18 -4.11 1.79 1.35
CA ALA A 18 -5.04 1.02 2.16
C ALA A 18 -6.47 1.02 1.58
N ALA A 19 -7.00 2.21 1.27
CA ALA A 19 -8.32 2.35 0.66
C ALA A 19 -8.40 1.66 -0.71
N ASN A 20 -7.36 1.80 -1.54
CA ASN A 20 -7.30 1.16 -2.87
C ASN A 20 -7.41 -0.37 -2.77
N ARG A 21 -6.79 -0.99 -1.74
CA ARG A 21 -6.89 -2.43 -1.52
C ARG A 21 -8.31 -2.85 -1.15
N ILE A 22 -8.95 -2.13 -0.23
CA ILE A 22 -10.31 -2.44 0.21
C ILE A 22 -11.33 -2.14 -0.89
N ASN A 23 -11.16 -1.05 -1.64
CA ASN A 23 -11.98 -0.76 -2.82
C ASN A 23 -11.92 -1.90 -3.84
N ALA A 24 -10.73 -2.48 -4.06
CA ALA A 24 -10.56 -3.60 -4.95
C ALA A 24 -11.23 -4.89 -4.40
N PHE A 25 -11.07 -5.19 -3.12
CA PHE A 25 -11.78 -6.31 -2.52
C PHE A 25 -13.30 -6.15 -2.70
N ALA A 26 -13.87 -5.02 -2.31
CA ALA A 26 -15.30 -4.77 -2.42
C ALA A 26 -15.80 -4.87 -3.87
N LYS A 27 -15.10 -4.22 -4.83
CA LYS A 27 -15.41 -4.23 -6.26
C LYS A 27 -15.40 -5.65 -6.82
N TYR A 28 -14.30 -6.38 -6.62
CA TYR A 28 -14.11 -7.67 -7.26
C TYR A 28 -14.86 -8.80 -6.58
N PHE A 29 -15.08 -8.77 -5.26
CA PHE A 29 -16.04 -9.67 -4.62
C PHE A 29 -17.43 -9.50 -5.24
N ARG A 30 -17.86 -8.24 -5.47
CA ARG A 30 -19.16 -7.96 -6.12
C ARG A 30 -19.20 -8.49 -7.56
N GLU A 31 -18.14 -8.24 -8.35
CA GLU A 31 -18.03 -8.77 -9.72
C GLU A 31 -18.06 -10.31 -9.77
N PHE A 32 -17.52 -10.98 -8.77
CA PHE A 32 -17.53 -12.43 -8.64
C PHE A 32 -18.83 -12.99 -7.99
N GLY A 33 -19.87 -12.16 -7.86
CA GLY A 33 -21.20 -12.61 -7.45
C GLY A 33 -21.45 -12.67 -5.95
N TYR A 34 -20.63 -12.01 -5.13
CA TYR A 34 -20.86 -11.85 -3.70
C TYR A 34 -21.79 -10.66 -3.40
N ASP A 35 -22.60 -10.78 -2.36
CA ASP A 35 -23.30 -9.65 -1.75
C ASP A 35 -22.35 -8.99 -0.75
N VAL A 36 -21.97 -7.73 -1.03
CA VAL A 36 -20.88 -7.05 -0.32
C VAL A 36 -21.43 -5.92 0.51
N THR A 37 -21.18 -5.98 1.82
CA THR A 37 -21.40 -4.88 2.75
C THR A 37 -20.04 -4.36 3.25
N VAL A 38 -19.80 -3.05 3.18
CA VAL A 38 -18.59 -2.38 3.70
C VAL A 38 -18.97 -1.54 4.90
N LEU A 39 -18.34 -1.80 6.04
CA LEU A 39 -18.42 -1.00 7.26
C LEU A 39 -17.12 -0.21 7.41
N THR A 40 -17.21 1.12 7.39
CA THR A 40 -16.03 1.99 7.33
C THR A 40 -16.20 3.28 8.13
N CYS A 41 -15.10 4.06 8.25
CA CYS A 41 -15.17 5.41 8.78
C CYS A 41 -15.86 6.36 7.82
N GLY A 42 -16.70 7.23 8.36
CA GLY A 42 -17.25 8.41 7.69
C GLY A 42 -16.63 9.68 8.22
N TYR A 43 -16.67 10.71 7.38
CA TYR A 43 -16.42 12.09 7.77
C TYR A 43 -17.75 12.82 7.89
N ALA A 44 -17.78 13.99 8.53
CA ALA A 44 -19.01 14.73 8.85
C ALA A 44 -20.00 14.88 7.67
N TYR A 45 -19.48 14.89 6.42
CA TYR A 45 -20.29 15.08 5.21
C TYR A 45 -20.75 13.78 4.52
N ASN A 46 -20.31 12.59 4.99
CA ASN A 46 -20.63 11.32 4.32
C ASN A 46 -20.98 10.17 5.26
N VAL A 47 -21.38 10.48 6.51
CA VAL A 47 -21.88 9.50 7.48
C VAL A 47 -23.24 8.98 7.03
N GLY A 48 -23.48 7.69 7.23
CA GLY A 48 -24.75 7.05 6.88
C GLY A 48 -24.58 5.77 6.06
N GLU A 49 -25.67 5.31 5.49
CA GLU A 49 -25.75 4.10 4.68
C GLU A 49 -26.16 4.44 3.25
N ASN A 50 -25.42 3.92 2.27
CA ASN A 50 -25.65 4.14 0.85
C ASN A 50 -25.35 2.88 0.03
N ILE A 51 -25.94 2.78 -1.17
CA ILE A 51 -25.58 1.77 -2.17
C ILE A 51 -24.69 2.43 -3.22
N GLU A 52 -23.48 1.94 -3.37
CA GLU A 52 -22.48 2.48 -4.29
C GLU A 52 -21.99 1.39 -5.24
N GLY A 53 -22.41 1.43 -6.50
CA GLY A 53 -22.07 0.40 -7.49
C GLY A 53 -22.54 -1.00 -7.11
N GLY A 54 -23.70 -1.10 -6.45
CA GLY A 54 -24.28 -2.35 -5.96
C GLY A 54 -23.60 -2.92 -4.71
N ILE A 55 -22.77 -2.12 -4.03
CA ILE A 55 -22.15 -2.43 -2.75
C ILE A 55 -22.85 -1.60 -1.67
N ARG A 56 -23.28 -2.22 -0.60
CA ARG A 56 -23.81 -1.54 0.58
C ARG A 56 -22.67 -0.94 1.37
N VAL A 57 -22.65 0.35 1.56
CA VAL A 57 -21.58 1.07 2.27
C VAL A 57 -22.16 1.77 3.49
N ILE A 58 -21.68 1.42 4.66
CA ILE A 58 -22.08 1.99 5.95
C ILE A 58 -20.91 2.75 6.52
N ARG A 59 -21.06 4.07 6.63
CA ARG A 59 -20.04 4.98 7.16
C ARG A 59 -20.41 5.48 8.54
N LEU A 60 -19.61 5.11 9.53
CA LEU A 60 -19.76 5.53 10.91
C LEU A 60 -18.86 6.70 11.23
N ILE A 61 -19.37 7.62 12.04
CA ILE A 61 -18.59 8.78 12.47
C ILE A 61 -17.34 8.33 13.25
N ASN A 62 -16.22 9.02 13.03
CA ASN A 62 -15.02 8.88 13.84
C ASN A 62 -14.66 10.25 14.44
N GLU A 63 -15.11 10.51 15.66
CA GLU A 63 -14.93 11.79 16.36
C GLU A 63 -13.44 12.12 16.59
N SER A 64 -12.59 11.12 16.79
CA SER A 64 -11.15 11.33 16.98
C SER A 64 -10.47 11.95 15.77
N LYS A 65 -10.95 11.66 14.56
CA LYS A 65 -10.44 12.27 13.31
C LYS A 65 -11.05 13.66 13.03
N GLY A 66 -12.24 13.94 13.52
CA GLY A 66 -12.87 15.26 13.39
C GLY A 66 -12.08 16.36 14.10
N ILE A 67 -11.50 16.06 15.26
CA ILE A 67 -10.67 17.01 16.02
C ILE A 67 -9.31 17.21 15.35
N LEU A 68 -8.72 16.17 14.73
CA LEU A 68 -7.42 16.26 14.04
C LEU A 68 -7.55 16.89 12.64
N SER A 69 -8.67 16.71 11.93
CA SER A 69 -8.89 17.31 10.59
C SER A 69 -9.13 18.82 10.64
N SER A 70 -9.62 19.36 11.78
CA SER A 70 -9.73 20.81 11.98
C SER A 70 -8.38 21.53 12.14
N PHE A 71 -7.27 20.76 12.31
CA PHE A 71 -5.90 21.28 12.40
C PHE A 71 -5.11 21.19 11.07
N ASP A 72 -5.70 20.63 10.00
CA ASP A 72 -5.06 20.51 8.69
C ASP A 72 -5.27 21.74 7.78
N THR A 73 -5.53 22.91 8.37
CA THR A 73 -5.48 24.18 7.64
C THR A 73 -4.03 24.59 7.40
N HIS A 74 -3.70 24.91 6.17
CA HIS A 74 -2.42 25.36 5.60
C HIS A 74 -1.77 26.60 6.29
N GLN A 75 -1.59 26.55 7.60
CA GLN A 75 -0.75 27.54 8.29
C GLN A 75 0.56 26.85 8.73
N LYS A 76 1.67 27.56 8.56
CA LYS A 76 2.99 27.16 9.09
C LYS A 76 2.81 26.73 10.55
N GLU A 77 2.88 25.43 10.81
CA GLU A 77 2.74 24.91 12.17
C GLU A 77 3.80 25.56 13.08
N ASN A 78 3.32 26.17 14.16
CA ASN A 78 4.19 26.65 15.22
C ASN A 78 4.92 25.43 15.82
N LYS A 79 6.25 25.47 15.94
CA LYS A 79 7.10 24.38 16.48
C LYS A 79 6.56 23.84 17.81
N PHE A 80 5.94 24.70 18.62
CA PHE A 80 5.32 24.33 19.89
C PHE A 80 4.07 23.46 19.71
N ILE A 81 3.21 23.76 18.72
CA ILE A 81 2.02 22.97 18.39
C ILE A 81 2.44 21.61 17.84
N HIS A 82 3.46 21.56 17.01
CA HIS A 82 4.04 20.30 16.52
C HIS A 82 4.58 19.44 17.67
N TYR A 83 5.33 20.04 18.60
CA TYR A 83 5.85 19.36 19.78
C TYR A 83 4.74 18.83 20.69
N MET A 84 3.68 19.62 20.94
CA MET A 84 2.51 19.19 21.71
C MET A 84 1.74 18.07 21.02
N LYS A 85 1.60 18.10 19.68
CA LYS A 85 1.03 16.98 18.91
C LYS A 85 1.88 15.72 19.05
N CYS A 86 3.21 15.83 19.00
CA CYS A 86 4.11 14.69 19.21
C CYS A 86 3.96 14.11 20.62
N LEU A 87 3.92 14.95 21.67
CA LEU A 87 3.71 14.51 23.06
C LEU A 87 2.33 13.86 23.25
N TYR A 88 1.28 14.43 22.67
CA TYR A 88 -0.07 13.88 22.71
C TYR A 88 -0.15 12.52 22.00
N ASN A 89 0.45 12.40 20.82
CA ASN A 89 0.51 11.14 20.08
C ASN A 89 1.32 10.08 20.84
N ILE A 90 2.47 10.46 21.44
CA ILE A 90 3.27 9.57 22.29
C ILE A 90 2.46 9.15 23.53
N GLY A 91 1.73 10.06 24.15
CA GLY A 91 0.85 9.77 25.29
C GLY A 91 -0.25 8.78 24.95
N ILE A 92 -0.97 9.01 23.84
CA ILE A 92 -2.05 8.11 23.39
C ILE A 92 -1.50 6.75 22.95
N GLN A 93 -0.40 6.70 22.21
CA GLN A 93 0.25 5.45 21.81
C GLN A 93 0.74 4.61 22.99
N ASN A 94 1.04 5.24 24.12
CA ASN A 94 1.41 4.52 25.34
C ASN A 94 0.21 4.03 26.18
N ILE A 95 -1.00 4.53 25.91
CA ILE A 95 -2.21 4.22 26.69
C ILE A 95 -3.17 3.30 25.92
N SER A 96 -3.27 3.44 24.58
CA SER A 96 -4.20 2.66 23.77
C SER A 96 -3.52 2.13 22.50
N ILE A 97 -3.61 0.81 22.30
CA ILE A 97 -3.18 0.16 21.05
C ILE A 97 -4.11 0.45 19.87
N ASP A 98 -5.33 0.92 20.15
CA ASP A 98 -6.32 1.30 19.15
C ASP A 98 -6.46 2.83 19.10
N SER A 99 -5.88 3.44 18.07
CA SER A 99 -5.98 4.89 17.83
C SER A 99 -7.40 5.36 17.51
N ASP A 100 -8.27 4.45 17.10
CA ASP A 100 -9.65 4.70 16.68
C ASP A 100 -10.66 4.01 17.63
N ALA A 101 -10.34 3.86 18.93
CA ALA A 101 -11.12 3.08 19.90
C ALA A 101 -12.62 3.47 19.96
N ASN A 102 -12.95 4.76 19.79
CA ASN A 102 -14.36 5.20 19.75
C ASN A 102 -15.07 4.65 18.50
N TRP A 103 -14.44 4.75 17.35
CA TRP A 103 -14.96 4.15 16.12
C TRP A 103 -15.10 2.63 16.25
N THR A 104 -14.11 1.96 16.82
CA THR A 104 -14.12 0.50 17.00
C THR A 104 -15.33 0.05 17.83
N LYS A 105 -15.66 0.78 18.92
CA LYS A 105 -16.86 0.48 19.74
C LYS A 105 -18.17 0.63 18.96
N ILE A 106 -18.32 1.73 18.22
CA ILE A 106 -19.52 2.00 17.42
C ILE A 106 -19.61 0.99 16.26
N ALA A 107 -18.48 0.67 15.64
CA ALA A 107 -18.40 -0.32 14.57
C ALA A 107 -18.78 -1.73 15.04
N LEU A 108 -18.35 -2.13 16.25
CA LEU A 108 -18.73 -3.41 16.82
C LEU A 108 -20.24 -3.50 17.04
N ILE A 109 -20.86 -2.48 17.65
CA ILE A 109 -22.32 -2.43 17.86
C ILE A 109 -23.07 -2.53 16.53
N LYS A 110 -22.65 -1.75 15.52
CA LYS A 110 -23.29 -1.78 14.19
C LYS A 110 -23.07 -3.12 13.49
N ALA A 111 -21.86 -3.68 13.58
CA ALA A 111 -21.54 -4.96 12.98
C ALA A 111 -22.35 -6.10 13.64
N GLU A 112 -22.50 -6.11 14.96
CA GLU A 112 -23.39 -7.08 15.65
C GLU A 112 -24.85 -6.96 15.23
N TYR A 113 -25.36 -5.73 15.02
CA TYR A 113 -26.67 -5.52 14.45
C TYR A 113 -26.80 -6.15 13.06
N LEU A 114 -25.81 -5.88 12.18
CA LEU A 114 -25.77 -6.44 10.84
C LEU A 114 -25.70 -7.97 10.84
N MET A 115 -24.94 -8.57 11.76
CA MET A 115 -24.84 -10.05 11.90
C MET A 115 -26.15 -10.70 12.32
N LYS A 116 -27.05 -9.97 12.98
CA LYS A 116 -28.41 -10.47 13.33
C LYS A 116 -29.39 -10.32 12.17
N GLU A 117 -29.24 -9.27 11.36
CA GLU A 117 -30.15 -8.98 10.24
C GLU A 117 -29.77 -9.77 8.97
N TYR A 118 -28.50 -10.10 8.81
CA TYR A 118 -27.96 -10.72 7.59
C TYR A 118 -27.09 -11.92 7.94
N ASP A 119 -27.31 -13.03 7.25
CA ASP A 119 -26.47 -14.22 7.35
C ASP A 119 -25.22 -14.02 6.50
N PHE A 120 -24.14 -13.49 7.09
CA PHE A 120 -22.84 -13.38 6.43
C PHE A 120 -22.08 -14.70 6.46
N ASP A 121 -21.55 -15.10 5.31
CA ASP A 121 -20.64 -16.25 5.19
C ASP A 121 -19.22 -15.87 5.63
N TYR A 122 -18.81 -14.61 5.35
CA TYR A 122 -17.47 -14.12 5.58
C TYR A 122 -17.44 -12.74 6.25
N ILE A 123 -16.45 -12.56 7.10
CA ILE A 123 -15.99 -11.25 7.59
C ILE A 123 -14.57 -11.06 7.07
N LEU A 124 -14.29 -9.93 6.42
CA LEU A 124 -12.95 -9.50 6.07
C LEU A 124 -12.61 -8.23 6.82
N SER A 125 -11.60 -8.26 7.68
CA SER A 125 -11.08 -7.08 8.36
C SER A 125 -9.68 -6.74 7.86
N SER A 126 -9.33 -5.45 7.75
CA SER A 126 -8.02 -5.01 7.25
C SER A 126 -7.39 -3.96 8.15
N ALA A 127 -6.17 -4.22 8.60
CA ALA A 127 -5.32 -3.29 9.33
C ALA A 127 -4.53 -2.37 8.36
N LEU A 128 -3.87 -1.30 8.76
CA LEU A 128 -3.96 -0.50 9.96
C LEU A 128 -4.91 0.66 9.72
N PRO A 129 -5.57 1.25 10.68
CA PRO A 129 -5.58 1.01 12.12
C PRO A 129 -6.10 -0.35 12.55
N ILE A 130 -5.86 -0.73 13.82
CA ILE A 130 -6.11 -2.08 14.30
C ILE A 130 -7.59 -2.36 14.62
N GLY A 131 -8.39 -1.33 14.81
CA GLY A 131 -9.81 -1.42 15.18
C GLY A 131 -10.62 -2.41 14.36
N PRO A 132 -10.52 -2.46 13.03
CA PRO A 132 -11.18 -3.47 12.20
C PRO A 132 -10.91 -4.91 12.61
N HIS A 133 -9.67 -5.24 13.02
CA HIS A 133 -9.34 -6.59 13.48
C HIS A 133 -9.91 -6.89 14.86
N ILE A 134 -9.98 -5.89 15.75
CA ILE A 134 -10.66 -6.04 17.06
C ILE A 134 -12.13 -6.38 16.82
N VAL A 135 -12.81 -5.64 15.93
CA VAL A 135 -14.21 -5.93 15.58
C VAL A 135 -14.35 -7.33 14.97
N GLY A 136 -13.50 -7.69 14.00
CA GLY A 136 -13.52 -9.01 13.37
C GLY A 136 -13.32 -10.15 14.38
N MET A 137 -12.39 -9.99 15.31
CA MET A 137 -12.11 -10.97 16.37
C MET A 137 -13.29 -11.14 17.33
N GLU A 138 -13.91 -10.06 17.78
CA GLU A 138 -15.08 -10.14 18.68
C GLU A 138 -16.30 -10.74 17.98
N LEU A 139 -16.53 -10.41 16.71
CA LEU A 139 -17.57 -11.04 15.90
C LEU A 139 -17.32 -12.55 15.73
N LYS A 140 -16.07 -12.96 15.43
CA LYS A 140 -15.72 -14.38 15.28
C LYS A 140 -15.96 -15.18 16.56
N LYS A 141 -15.63 -14.61 17.73
CA LYS A 141 -15.91 -15.23 19.03
C LYS A 141 -17.43 -15.43 19.25
N LYS A 142 -18.24 -14.44 18.89
CA LYS A 142 -19.70 -14.44 19.09
C LYS A 142 -20.44 -15.26 18.03
N TYR A 143 -19.92 -15.27 16.79
CA TYR A 143 -20.50 -15.97 15.64
C TYR A 143 -19.50 -16.97 15.04
N PRO A 144 -19.20 -18.09 15.71
CA PRO A 144 -18.10 -18.99 15.35
C PRO A 144 -18.26 -19.67 13.98
N LYS A 145 -19.46 -19.72 13.43
CA LYS A 145 -19.74 -20.32 12.10
C LYS A 145 -19.27 -19.41 10.95
N VAL A 146 -19.26 -18.10 11.15
CA VAL A 146 -18.78 -17.15 10.14
C VAL A 146 -17.26 -17.29 9.96
N LYS A 147 -16.79 -17.29 8.72
CA LYS A 147 -15.35 -17.35 8.40
C LYS A 147 -14.74 -15.96 8.48
N TRP A 148 -13.75 -15.76 9.35
CA TRP A 148 -13.05 -14.50 9.50
C TRP A 148 -11.71 -14.49 8.75
N ILE A 149 -11.58 -13.55 7.81
CA ILE A 149 -10.39 -13.27 7.02
C ILE A 149 -9.71 -12.04 7.62
N ALA A 150 -8.51 -12.21 8.16
CA ALA A 150 -7.69 -11.14 8.71
C ALA A 150 -6.65 -10.68 7.68
N ASP A 151 -6.85 -9.51 7.06
CA ASP A 151 -5.91 -8.91 6.10
C ASP A 151 -4.89 -8.05 6.85
N MET A 152 -3.78 -8.67 7.27
CA MET A 152 -2.78 -8.06 8.15
C MET A 152 -1.90 -7.03 7.45
N ARG A 153 -1.73 -7.08 6.15
CA ARG A 153 -0.87 -6.23 5.32
C ARG A 153 0.56 -6.08 5.83
N ASP A 154 0.74 -5.51 7.03
CA ASP A 154 2.03 -5.30 7.71
C ASP A 154 2.00 -5.93 9.10
N ALA A 155 3.15 -6.40 9.60
CA ALA A 155 3.27 -6.90 10.97
C ALA A 155 3.05 -5.75 11.96
N ILE A 156 2.17 -5.98 12.94
CA ILE A 156 1.82 -4.95 13.94
C ILE A 156 2.65 -5.08 15.22
N SER A 157 3.27 -6.24 15.45
CA SER A 157 4.00 -6.59 16.67
C SER A 157 5.39 -5.97 16.78
N GLU A 158 5.93 -5.38 15.71
CA GLU A 158 7.28 -4.80 15.68
C GLU A 158 7.30 -3.27 15.50
N PRO A 159 6.48 -2.49 16.26
CA PRO A 159 6.48 -1.05 16.13
C PRO A 159 7.79 -0.45 16.67
N ARG A 160 8.36 0.50 15.92
CA ARG A 160 9.58 1.21 16.34
C ARG A 160 9.24 2.41 17.24
N GLY A 161 10.11 2.68 18.22
CA GLY A 161 10.01 3.91 19.04
C GLY A 161 8.87 3.95 20.03
N VAL A 162 8.28 2.80 20.39
CA VAL A 162 7.20 2.70 21.37
C VAL A 162 7.64 2.03 22.68
N SER A 163 6.85 2.21 23.75
CA SER A 163 7.13 1.64 25.07
C SER A 163 7.09 0.10 25.08
N CYS A 164 7.77 -0.52 26.04
CA CYS A 164 7.73 -1.97 26.24
C CYS A 164 6.32 -2.48 26.55
N ILE A 165 5.51 -1.71 27.26
CA ILE A 165 4.12 -2.05 27.60
C ILE A 165 3.28 -2.12 26.30
N TYR A 166 3.41 -1.10 25.43
CA TYR A 166 2.74 -1.08 24.15
C TYR A 166 3.15 -2.29 23.27
N LYS A 167 4.45 -2.58 23.20
CA LYS A 167 4.94 -3.74 22.45
C LYS A 167 4.35 -5.05 22.97
N TYR A 168 4.27 -5.22 24.28
CA TYR A 168 3.66 -6.42 24.87
C TYR A 168 2.17 -6.53 24.51
N GLN A 169 1.43 -5.43 24.63
CA GLN A 169 0.00 -5.43 24.32
C GLN A 169 -0.28 -5.71 22.84
N ILE A 170 0.49 -5.11 21.92
CA ILE A 170 0.29 -5.29 20.49
C ILE A 170 0.69 -6.71 20.05
N ARG A 171 1.75 -7.29 20.61
CA ARG A 171 2.13 -8.70 20.37
C ARG A 171 1.05 -9.65 20.85
N LYS A 172 0.48 -9.40 22.04
CA LYS A 172 -0.64 -10.20 22.56
C LYS A 172 -1.86 -10.10 21.64
N LEU A 173 -2.16 -8.91 21.14
CA LEU A 173 -3.27 -8.71 20.20
C LEU A 173 -3.01 -9.43 18.87
N GLU A 174 -1.80 -9.28 18.29
CA GLU A 174 -1.43 -10.00 17.06
C GLU A 174 -1.58 -11.51 17.24
N LYS A 175 -1.04 -12.08 18.32
CA LYS A 175 -1.19 -13.49 18.65
C LYS A 175 -2.67 -13.93 18.76
N ASN A 176 -3.52 -13.12 19.39
CA ASN A 176 -4.95 -13.41 19.48
C ASN A 176 -5.62 -13.40 18.09
N ILE A 177 -5.26 -12.47 17.21
CA ILE A 177 -5.74 -12.42 15.82
C ILE A 177 -5.31 -13.68 15.09
N LEU A 178 -4.00 -14.03 15.17
CA LEU A 178 -3.44 -15.23 14.54
C LEU A 178 -4.17 -16.50 14.98
N ASN A 179 -4.50 -16.61 16.27
CA ASN A 179 -5.15 -17.81 16.82
C ASN A 179 -6.65 -17.89 16.51
N THR A 180 -7.32 -16.74 16.29
CA THR A 180 -8.77 -16.69 16.16
C THR A 180 -9.26 -16.67 14.72
N CYS A 181 -8.47 -16.10 13.78
CA CYS A 181 -8.89 -16.00 12.37
C CYS A 181 -8.90 -17.38 11.68
N ASP A 182 -9.80 -17.54 10.71
CA ASP A 182 -9.86 -18.73 9.85
C ASP A 182 -8.92 -18.61 8.66
N CYS A 183 -8.66 -17.39 8.20
CA CYS A 183 -7.77 -17.10 7.07
C CYS A 183 -6.96 -15.84 7.36
N LEU A 184 -5.65 -15.89 7.21
CA LEU A 184 -4.76 -14.76 7.38
C LEU A 184 -4.09 -14.39 6.06
N LEU A 185 -4.17 -13.10 5.71
CA LEU A 185 -3.54 -12.57 4.49
C LEU A 185 -2.33 -11.72 4.85
N ALA A 186 -1.19 -12.04 4.23
CA ALA A 186 0.01 -11.22 4.23
C ALA A 186 0.34 -10.73 2.82
N VAL A 187 1.02 -9.58 2.69
CA VAL A 187 1.33 -9.00 1.38
C VAL A 187 2.62 -9.56 0.78
N SER A 188 3.51 -10.14 1.60
CA SER A 188 4.78 -10.71 1.14
C SER A 188 5.10 -12.04 1.82
N LYS A 189 5.99 -12.83 1.19
CA LYS A 189 6.44 -14.10 1.76
C LYS A 189 7.20 -13.90 3.08
N PRO A 190 8.15 -12.94 3.23
CA PRO A 190 8.81 -12.71 4.51
C PRO A 190 7.84 -12.38 5.64
N GLN A 191 6.82 -11.54 5.39
CA GLN A 191 5.79 -11.26 6.39
C GLN A 191 4.94 -12.49 6.72
N LEU A 192 4.62 -13.31 5.72
CA LEU A 192 3.89 -14.55 5.96
C LEU A 192 4.67 -15.50 6.88
N GLU A 193 5.97 -15.66 6.65
CA GLU A 193 6.84 -16.50 7.50
C GLU A 193 6.98 -15.90 8.91
N LEU A 194 7.02 -14.57 9.04
CA LEU A 194 7.01 -13.92 10.35
C LEU A 194 5.74 -14.23 11.14
N PHE A 195 4.57 -14.13 10.50
CA PHE A 195 3.29 -14.48 11.14
C PHE A 195 3.22 -15.95 11.53
N LYS A 196 3.72 -16.86 10.69
CA LYS A 196 3.79 -18.27 11.02
C LYS A 196 4.70 -18.54 12.22
N ALA A 197 5.83 -17.83 12.32
CA ALA A 197 6.74 -17.94 13.47
C ALA A 197 6.12 -17.41 14.77
N HIS A 198 5.20 -16.45 14.70
CA HIS A 198 4.47 -15.92 15.87
C HIS A 198 3.23 -16.74 16.22
N TYR A 199 2.80 -17.66 15.35
CA TYR A 199 1.64 -18.50 15.54
C TYR A 199 1.98 -19.71 16.39
N GLU A 200 1.18 -19.99 17.42
CA GLU A 200 1.40 -21.12 18.34
C GLU A 200 0.45 -22.31 18.06
N GLY A 201 -0.44 -22.19 17.09
CA GLY A 201 -1.34 -23.28 16.73
C GLY A 201 -0.76 -24.19 15.64
N ASN A 202 -1.49 -25.25 15.30
CA ASN A 202 -1.05 -26.26 14.34
C ASN A 202 -1.54 -26.04 12.90
N ASP A 203 -2.56 -25.20 12.70
CA ASP A 203 -3.15 -24.95 11.39
C ASP A 203 -2.37 -23.86 10.63
N ILE A 204 -1.26 -24.26 10.01
CA ILE A 204 -0.43 -23.38 9.17
C ILE A 204 -1.00 -23.17 7.78
N ASP A 205 -2.01 -23.92 7.37
CA ASP A 205 -2.62 -23.84 6.04
C ASP A 205 -3.52 -22.62 5.88
N LYS A 206 -3.87 -21.94 6.97
CA LYS A 206 -4.68 -20.72 6.94
C LYS A 206 -3.93 -19.45 6.57
N PHE A 207 -2.62 -19.51 6.32
CA PHE A 207 -1.77 -18.36 6.00
C PHE A 207 -1.57 -18.22 4.49
N TYR A 208 -2.03 -17.12 3.91
CA TYR A 208 -1.99 -16.90 2.46
C TYR A 208 -1.34 -15.59 2.08
N GLN A 209 -0.58 -15.61 1.00
CA GLN A 209 -0.02 -14.41 0.41
C GLN A 209 -0.98 -13.82 -0.63
N ILE A 210 -1.55 -12.64 -0.31
CA ILE A 210 -2.35 -11.83 -1.24
C ILE A 210 -1.70 -10.45 -1.34
N ARG A 211 -1.01 -10.21 -2.45
CA ARG A 211 -0.22 -8.99 -2.67
C ARG A 211 -1.12 -7.78 -2.91
N ASN A 212 -0.55 -6.58 -2.79
CA ASN A 212 -1.13 -5.38 -3.40
C ASN A 212 -1.07 -5.52 -4.92
N GLY A 213 -1.72 -4.60 -5.62
CA GLY A 213 -1.76 -4.64 -7.07
C GLY A 213 -2.15 -3.30 -7.69
N PHE A 214 -2.21 -3.27 -9.01
CA PHE A 214 -2.76 -2.16 -9.80
C PHE A 214 -4.18 -2.48 -10.28
N ASP A 215 -4.93 -1.45 -10.71
CA ASP A 215 -6.36 -1.57 -11.07
C ASP A 215 -6.72 -0.84 -12.37
N PHE A 216 -5.78 -0.65 -13.25
CA PHE A 216 -5.99 -0.06 -14.56
C PHE A 216 -5.58 -1.02 -15.67
N VAL A 217 -6.01 -0.74 -16.91
CA VAL A 217 -5.70 -1.61 -18.07
C VAL A 217 -4.19 -1.60 -18.32
N PHE A 218 -3.61 -2.81 -18.33
CA PHE A 218 -2.22 -3.03 -18.69
C PHE A 218 -2.08 -3.15 -20.21
N GLU A 219 -1.28 -2.26 -20.81
CA GLU A 219 -1.04 -2.16 -22.25
C GLU A 219 0.46 -2.38 -22.54
N PRO A 220 0.91 -3.64 -22.69
CA PRO A 220 2.34 -3.96 -22.74
C PRO A 220 3.08 -3.47 -23.99
N ASN A 221 2.36 -3.33 -25.11
CA ASN A 221 2.93 -3.02 -26.42
C ASN A 221 2.59 -1.60 -26.91
N ARG A 222 2.41 -0.67 -25.96
CA ARG A 222 2.09 0.69 -26.32
C ARG A 222 3.25 1.36 -27.05
N LEU A 223 3.02 1.73 -28.31
CA LEU A 223 3.95 2.57 -29.06
C LEU A 223 4.04 3.94 -28.37
N LYS A 224 5.24 4.30 -27.92
CA LYS A 224 5.53 5.63 -27.36
C LYS A 224 6.13 6.49 -28.46
N ASN A 225 5.62 7.71 -28.63
CA ASN A 225 6.30 8.69 -29.47
C ASN A 225 7.63 9.04 -28.83
N LYS A 226 8.74 8.87 -29.55
CA LYS A 226 10.08 9.22 -29.06
C LYS A 226 10.14 10.72 -28.76
N LYS A 227 10.42 11.06 -27.52
CA LYS A 227 10.57 12.45 -27.07
C LYS A 227 11.95 12.98 -27.44
N ALA A 228 12.10 14.31 -27.41
CA ALA A 228 13.39 14.96 -27.58
C ALA A 228 14.35 14.75 -26.39
N TYR A 229 13.86 14.22 -25.28
CA TYR A 229 14.60 13.96 -24.05
C TYR A 229 14.08 12.71 -23.33
N PHE A 230 14.96 12.04 -22.62
CA PHE A 230 14.64 10.92 -21.74
C PHE A 230 13.86 11.41 -20.53
N SER A 231 12.62 10.96 -20.36
CA SER A 231 11.70 11.42 -19.33
C SER A 231 11.63 10.42 -18.17
N ILE A 232 12.11 10.81 -16.99
CA ILE A 232 12.03 10.03 -15.75
C ILE A 232 10.97 10.65 -14.84
N ILE A 233 10.05 9.85 -14.29
CA ILE A 233 9.03 10.32 -13.34
C ILE A 233 9.16 9.58 -12.00
N TYR A 234 9.11 10.34 -10.91
CA TYR A 234 8.82 9.83 -9.58
C TYR A 234 7.41 10.25 -9.17
N ALA A 235 6.51 9.29 -8.90
CA ALA A 235 5.13 9.57 -8.52
C ALA A 235 4.91 9.40 -7.02
N GLY A 236 4.54 10.48 -6.32
CA GLY A 236 4.21 10.55 -4.90
C GLY A 236 5.28 11.23 -4.03
N SER A 237 5.14 11.15 -2.70
CA SER A 237 6.02 11.86 -1.78
C SER A 237 7.19 11.00 -1.31
N PHE A 238 8.32 11.66 -1.07
CA PHE A 238 9.42 11.11 -0.29
C PHE A 238 9.09 11.21 1.21
N TYR A 239 9.45 10.21 1.99
CA TYR A 239 9.23 10.21 3.44
C TYR A 239 10.21 9.27 4.16
N GLY A 240 10.53 9.62 5.41
CA GLY A 240 11.49 8.86 6.22
C GLY A 240 12.86 8.75 5.55
N ALA A 241 13.37 7.54 5.44
CA ALA A 241 14.64 7.25 4.80
C ALA A 241 14.57 7.22 3.25
N ARG A 242 13.38 7.31 2.65
CA ARG A 242 13.20 7.37 1.19
C ARG A 242 13.52 8.77 0.71
N LYS A 243 14.77 9.02 0.34
CA LYS A 243 15.27 10.32 -0.15
C LYS A 243 15.94 10.15 -1.50
N PRO A 244 15.87 11.14 -2.41
CA PRO A 244 16.46 11.05 -3.75
C PRO A 244 17.95 11.39 -3.80
N ASN A 245 18.63 11.60 -2.66
CA ASN A 245 19.98 12.16 -2.60
C ASN A 245 21.00 11.34 -3.41
N ASN A 246 21.00 10.01 -3.27
CA ASN A 246 21.94 9.15 -4.00
C ASN A 246 21.61 9.09 -5.50
N PHE A 247 20.32 9.17 -5.86
CA PHE A 247 19.94 9.35 -7.26
C PHE A 247 20.47 10.67 -7.84
N PHE A 248 20.32 11.77 -7.11
CA PHE A 248 20.83 13.07 -7.57
C PHE A 248 22.35 13.09 -7.67
N LEU A 249 23.06 12.45 -6.73
CA LEU A 249 24.51 12.33 -6.78
C LEU A 249 24.95 11.52 -8.01
N ALA A 250 24.36 10.37 -8.25
CA ALA A 250 24.64 9.54 -9.43
C ALA A 250 24.33 10.30 -10.72
N LEU A 251 23.19 11.01 -10.78
CA LEU A 251 22.79 11.80 -11.94
C LEU A 251 23.79 12.92 -12.27
N LEU A 252 24.30 13.63 -11.24
CA LEU A 252 25.36 14.64 -11.43
C LEU A 252 26.62 14.03 -12.02
N ARG A 253 27.04 12.85 -11.55
CA ARG A 253 28.24 12.17 -12.04
C ARG A 253 28.07 11.69 -13.49
N VAL A 254 26.90 11.14 -13.82
CA VAL A 254 26.58 10.72 -15.19
C VAL A 254 26.62 11.92 -16.15
N LEU A 255 26.01 13.04 -15.77
CA LEU A 255 25.95 14.25 -16.59
C LEU A 255 27.32 14.94 -16.73
N ALA A 256 28.24 14.70 -15.80
CA ALA A 256 29.63 15.18 -15.91
C ALA A 256 30.47 14.36 -16.91
N LYS A 257 30.07 13.08 -17.15
CA LYS A 257 30.76 12.17 -18.08
C LYS A 257 30.15 12.18 -19.48
N HIS A 258 28.83 12.38 -19.57
CA HIS A 258 28.04 12.20 -20.79
C HIS A 258 27.09 13.36 -21.06
N GLU A 259 26.98 13.79 -22.30
CA GLU A 259 25.95 14.72 -22.72
C GLU A 259 24.64 13.98 -22.91
N MET A 260 23.74 14.08 -21.91
CA MET A 260 22.44 13.44 -21.94
C MET A 260 21.29 14.46 -21.99
N LYS A 261 20.32 14.22 -22.89
CA LYS A 261 19.08 14.99 -22.95
C LYS A 261 18.01 14.29 -22.09
N LEU A 262 17.90 14.67 -20.83
CA LEU A 262 16.93 14.07 -19.91
C LEU A 262 16.19 15.10 -19.05
N LYS A 263 15.03 14.71 -18.54
CA LYS A 263 14.24 15.46 -17.56
C LYS A 263 13.70 14.52 -16.48
N VAL A 264 13.76 14.98 -15.25
CA VAL A 264 13.22 14.28 -14.08
C VAL A 264 12.05 15.08 -13.51
N ARG A 265 10.88 14.48 -13.42
CA ARG A 265 9.70 15.09 -12.84
C ARG A 265 9.34 14.39 -11.54
N ILE A 266 9.22 15.13 -10.45
CA ILE A 266 8.80 14.63 -9.13
C ILE A 266 7.39 15.12 -8.89
N ILE A 267 6.39 14.24 -9.04
CA ILE A 267 4.98 14.60 -9.02
C ILE A 267 4.35 14.18 -7.69
N GLY A 268 3.79 15.14 -6.96
CA GLY A 268 3.06 14.91 -5.71
C GLY A 268 3.94 14.78 -4.47
N ASN A 269 5.18 15.31 -4.52
CA ASN A 269 6.03 15.37 -3.35
C ASN A 269 5.51 16.43 -2.36
N LYS A 270 5.45 16.05 -1.07
CA LYS A 270 5.05 16.94 0.03
C LYS A 270 6.18 17.18 1.03
N ALA A 271 7.26 16.42 0.93
CA ALA A 271 8.42 16.57 1.80
C ALA A 271 9.43 17.54 1.18
N PRO A 272 10.14 18.36 1.97
CA PRO A 272 11.22 19.18 1.45
C PRO A 272 12.34 18.28 0.90
N ILE A 273 12.80 18.56 -0.32
CA ILE A 273 13.96 17.95 -0.95
C ILE A 273 14.90 19.04 -1.43
N GLU A 274 16.20 18.75 -1.38
CA GLU A 274 17.22 19.66 -1.92
C GLU A 274 17.63 19.17 -3.31
N ILE A 275 17.28 19.95 -4.33
CA ILE A 275 17.74 19.71 -5.70
C ILE A 275 19.09 20.42 -5.88
N PRO A 276 20.18 19.68 -6.15
CA PRO A 276 21.49 20.26 -6.40
C PRO A 276 21.47 21.31 -7.51
N LEU A 277 22.29 22.35 -7.38
CA LEU A 277 22.34 23.46 -8.36
C LEU A 277 22.50 22.97 -9.80
N GLY A 278 23.38 22.00 -10.03
CA GLY A 278 23.63 21.41 -11.35
C GLY A 278 22.44 20.63 -11.95
N LEU A 279 21.39 20.35 -11.17
CA LEU A 279 20.20 19.61 -11.63
C LEU A 279 18.93 20.46 -11.75
N ARG A 280 18.95 21.74 -11.36
CA ARG A 280 17.76 22.61 -11.33
C ARG A 280 17.09 22.82 -12.68
N ASN A 281 17.83 22.72 -13.77
CA ASN A 281 17.29 22.83 -15.14
C ASN A 281 16.73 21.49 -15.67
N ILE A 282 16.95 20.39 -14.94
CA ILE A 282 16.62 19.03 -15.34
C ILE A 282 15.54 18.45 -14.45
N VAL A 283 15.57 18.74 -13.14
CA VAL A 283 14.66 18.21 -12.14
C VAL A 283 13.59 19.24 -11.80
N SER A 284 12.33 18.87 -11.89
CA SER A 284 11.17 19.69 -11.49
C SER A 284 10.32 18.99 -10.43
N GLU A 285 9.76 19.77 -9.49
CA GLU A 285 8.72 19.34 -8.57
C GLU A 285 7.37 19.84 -9.05
N GLU A 286 6.39 18.96 -9.03
CA GLU A 286 5.02 19.23 -9.47
C GLU A 286 4.00 18.85 -8.41
N SER A 287 2.86 19.53 -8.41
CA SER A 287 1.75 19.28 -7.49
C SER A 287 1.19 17.87 -7.65
N THR A 288 0.47 17.41 -6.62
CA THR A 288 -0.27 16.14 -6.66
C THR A 288 -1.33 16.16 -7.76
N LEU A 289 -1.34 15.11 -8.57
CA LEU A 289 -2.35 14.89 -9.60
C LEU A 289 -3.41 13.89 -9.12
N PRO A 290 -4.63 13.94 -9.66
CA PRO A 290 -5.62 12.87 -9.52
C PRO A 290 -5.06 11.53 -9.99
N TYR A 291 -5.50 10.40 -9.39
CA TYR A 291 -4.94 9.07 -9.66
C TYR A 291 -4.96 8.70 -11.15
N GLU A 292 -6.06 8.99 -11.86
CA GLU A 292 -6.14 8.71 -13.31
C GLU A 292 -5.13 9.52 -14.13
N ALA A 293 -4.90 10.78 -13.75
CA ALA A 293 -3.93 11.64 -14.41
C ALA A 293 -2.50 11.14 -14.18
N ILE A 294 -2.14 10.79 -12.92
CA ILE A 294 -0.81 10.24 -12.63
C ILE A 294 -0.59 8.91 -13.33
N CYS A 295 -1.61 8.06 -13.49
CA CYS A 295 -1.51 6.82 -14.26
C CYS A 295 -1.16 7.10 -15.73
N LYS A 296 -1.74 8.16 -16.34
CA LYS A 296 -1.38 8.59 -17.71
C LYS A 296 0.05 9.08 -17.80
N GLU A 297 0.48 9.90 -16.82
CA GLU A 297 1.87 10.39 -16.74
C GLU A 297 2.86 9.23 -16.62
N MET A 298 2.60 8.27 -15.72
CA MET A 298 3.43 7.08 -15.57
C MET A 298 3.55 6.28 -16.87
N LYS A 299 2.44 6.06 -17.56
CA LYS A 299 2.45 5.37 -18.87
C LYS A 299 3.21 6.14 -19.95
N ASN A 300 3.20 7.47 -19.90
CA ASN A 300 3.87 8.33 -20.88
C ASN A 300 5.34 8.59 -20.58
N ALA A 301 5.83 8.29 -19.39
CA ALA A 301 7.25 8.39 -19.04
C ALA A 301 8.09 7.36 -19.80
N ASP A 302 9.38 7.65 -19.98
CA ASP A 302 10.32 6.68 -20.54
C ASP A 302 10.87 5.76 -19.45
N ALA A 303 11.01 6.27 -18.21
CA ALA A 303 11.33 5.48 -17.03
C ALA A 303 10.61 6.01 -15.78
N LEU A 304 10.44 5.15 -14.78
CA LEU A 304 9.87 5.50 -13.47
C LEU A 304 10.90 5.27 -12.36
N LEU A 305 11.14 6.29 -11.54
CA LEU A 305 12.06 6.20 -10.42
C LEU A 305 11.37 5.61 -9.20
N MET A 306 11.95 4.57 -8.62
CA MET A 306 11.54 4.00 -7.33
C MET A 306 12.69 4.05 -6.33
N VAL A 307 12.42 4.51 -5.10
CA VAL A 307 13.43 4.58 -4.02
C VAL A 307 12.95 3.80 -2.79
N THR A 308 13.70 2.77 -2.44
CA THR A 308 13.45 1.91 -1.26
C THR A 308 14.80 1.57 -0.62
N PRO A 309 15.25 2.31 0.41
CA PRO A 309 16.55 2.10 1.02
C PRO A 309 16.62 0.81 1.85
N SER A 310 17.82 0.25 2.00
CA SER A 310 18.09 -1.02 2.68
C SER A 310 17.84 -1.00 4.19
N CYS A 311 17.76 0.20 4.79
CA CYS A 311 17.48 0.35 6.23
C CYS A 311 16.02 0.07 6.62
N LEU A 312 15.15 -0.17 5.65
CA LEU A 312 13.77 -0.60 5.88
C LEU A 312 13.72 -2.11 6.15
N GLU A 313 12.63 -2.53 6.79
CA GLU A 313 12.36 -3.96 7.00
C GLU A 313 12.30 -4.72 5.67
N LYS A 314 12.87 -5.93 5.64
CA LYS A 314 12.78 -6.82 4.48
C LYS A 314 11.34 -7.25 4.24
N GLY A 315 11.01 -7.50 2.99
CA GLY A 315 9.69 -8.01 2.62
C GLY A 315 8.62 -6.94 2.42
N ILE A 316 8.97 -5.66 2.41
CA ILE A 316 8.01 -4.56 2.20
C ILE A 316 7.87 -4.25 0.70
N TYR A 317 6.66 -4.36 0.19
CA TYR A 317 6.31 -3.80 -1.11
C TYR A 317 5.80 -2.36 -0.96
N THR A 318 6.38 -1.43 -1.71
CA THR A 318 5.78 -0.11 -1.83
C THR A 318 4.53 -0.16 -2.72
N GLY A 319 3.50 0.64 -2.40
CA GLY A 319 2.30 0.70 -3.25
C GLY A 319 2.61 1.13 -4.69
N LYS A 320 3.62 1.99 -4.88
CA LYS A 320 4.09 2.46 -6.20
C LYS A 320 4.58 1.34 -7.10
N LEU A 321 5.23 0.32 -6.55
CA LEU A 321 5.78 -0.78 -7.34
C LEU A 321 4.73 -1.42 -8.25
N PHE A 322 3.54 -1.69 -7.71
CA PHE A 322 2.49 -2.34 -8.49
C PHE A 322 1.90 -1.42 -9.56
N ASP A 323 1.71 -0.13 -9.25
CA ASP A 323 1.26 0.86 -10.22
C ASP A 323 2.32 1.04 -11.34
N TYR A 324 3.61 1.04 -10.98
CA TYR A 324 4.72 1.10 -11.95
C TYR A 324 4.75 -0.14 -12.85
N LEU A 325 4.66 -1.33 -12.28
CA LEU A 325 4.57 -2.57 -13.05
C LEU A 325 3.36 -2.55 -13.99
N GLY A 326 2.19 -2.13 -13.49
CA GLY A 326 0.97 -2.02 -14.27
C GLY A 326 1.01 -0.96 -15.37
N SER A 327 1.87 0.07 -15.25
CA SER A 327 2.06 1.08 -16.31
C SER A 327 2.79 0.52 -17.53
N GLY A 328 3.56 -0.58 -17.38
CA GLY A 328 4.42 -1.14 -18.41
C GLY A 328 5.64 -0.26 -18.73
N THR A 329 5.90 0.79 -17.95
CA THR A 329 7.04 1.68 -18.13
C THR A 329 8.25 1.12 -17.36
N PRO A 330 9.45 1.08 -17.95
CA PRO A 330 10.65 0.60 -17.29
C PRO A 330 10.91 1.30 -15.95
N ILE A 331 11.35 0.55 -14.94
CA ILE A 331 11.58 1.05 -13.58
C ILE A 331 13.08 1.20 -13.36
N ILE A 332 13.52 2.39 -12.94
CA ILE A 332 14.84 2.61 -12.34
C ILE A 332 14.64 2.50 -10.84
N ALA A 333 15.01 1.36 -10.27
CA ALA A 333 14.76 1.04 -8.87
C ALA A 333 16.02 1.13 -8.04
N LEU A 334 16.04 2.08 -7.11
CA LEU A 334 17.02 2.17 -6.04
C LEU A 334 16.48 1.37 -4.85
N ALA A 335 16.73 0.06 -4.87
CA ALA A 335 16.19 -0.89 -3.90
C ALA A 335 17.16 -2.04 -3.70
N PRO A 336 17.16 -2.74 -2.53
CA PRO A 336 17.95 -3.93 -2.35
C PRO A 336 17.63 -4.98 -3.42
N PRO A 337 18.63 -5.42 -4.22
CA PRO A 337 18.40 -6.32 -5.36
C PRO A 337 17.91 -7.72 -4.98
N ASP A 338 18.12 -8.12 -3.73
CA ASP A 338 17.78 -9.41 -3.11
C ASP A 338 16.51 -9.36 -2.25
N ASP A 339 15.89 -8.18 -2.04
CA ASP A 339 14.60 -8.07 -1.38
C ASP A 339 13.43 -8.20 -2.36
N VAL A 340 12.24 -8.37 -1.83
CA VAL A 340 11.00 -8.69 -2.58
C VAL A 340 10.70 -7.71 -3.73
N ALA A 341 11.00 -6.42 -3.57
CA ALA A 341 10.76 -5.41 -4.60
C ALA A 341 11.78 -5.54 -5.75
N GLY A 342 13.07 -5.62 -5.43
CA GLY A 342 14.15 -5.81 -6.42
C GLY A 342 13.99 -7.13 -7.18
N GLN A 343 13.69 -8.22 -6.45
CA GLN A 343 13.44 -9.53 -7.05
C GLN A 343 12.23 -9.50 -8.00
N LEU A 344 11.13 -8.85 -7.62
CA LEU A 344 9.93 -8.78 -8.46
C LEU A 344 10.19 -8.00 -9.76
N ILE A 345 10.92 -6.87 -9.71
CA ILE A 345 11.29 -6.10 -10.90
C ILE A 345 12.14 -6.96 -11.85
N LYS A 346 13.14 -7.67 -11.32
CA LYS A 346 13.98 -8.60 -12.10
C LYS A 346 13.14 -9.77 -12.68
N GLN A 347 12.29 -10.39 -11.86
CA GLN A 347 11.41 -11.48 -12.29
C GLN A 347 10.46 -11.03 -13.40
N ALA A 348 9.92 -9.82 -13.30
CA ALA A 348 9.03 -9.23 -14.29
C ALA A 348 9.78 -8.70 -15.54
N ASN A 349 11.11 -8.66 -15.52
CA ASN A 349 11.94 -7.97 -16.52
C ASN A 349 11.46 -6.54 -16.78
N ALA A 350 11.12 -5.81 -15.70
CA ALA A 350 10.40 -4.53 -15.76
C ALA A 350 11.32 -3.31 -15.56
N GLY A 351 12.64 -3.48 -15.65
CA GLY A 351 13.57 -2.36 -15.51
C GLY A 351 14.90 -2.74 -14.87
N TYR A 352 15.51 -1.79 -14.20
CA TYR A 352 16.88 -1.80 -13.68
C TYR A 352 16.86 -1.68 -12.16
N VAL A 353 17.76 -2.40 -11.47
CA VAL A 353 17.79 -2.43 -10.00
C VAL A 353 19.23 -2.24 -9.53
N ALA A 354 19.41 -1.26 -8.64
CA ALA A 354 20.65 -1.03 -7.88
C ALA A 354 20.31 -0.81 -6.40
N ALA A 355 21.23 -1.17 -5.50
CA ALA A 355 21.05 -0.81 -4.10
C ALA A 355 21.08 0.72 -3.94
N ASN A 356 20.19 1.26 -3.10
CA ASN A 356 20.12 2.74 -2.95
C ASN A 356 21.40 3.36 -2.38
N GLU A 357 22.20 2.58 -1.69
CA GLU A 357 23.45 3.00 -1.06
C GLU A 357 24.66 2.89 -2.00
N ASP A 358 24.51 2.24 -3.16
CA ASP A 358 25.57 2.02 -4.14
C ASP A 358 25.44 3.02 -5.30
N VAL A 359 26.10 4.17 -5.15
CA VAL A 359 26.03 5.27 -6.13
C VAL A 359 26.61 4.86 -7.48
N ASP A 360 27.66 4.03 -7.51
CA ASP A 360 28.29 3.58 -8.76
C ASP A 360 27.35 2.62 -9.52
N ALA A 361 26.67 1.72 -8.81
CA ALA A 361 25.63 0.89 -9.42
C ALA A 361 24.43 1.72 -9.91
N ILE A 362 24.06 2.81 -9.21
CA ILE A 362 23.00 3.73 -9.65
C ILE A 362 23.42 4.45 -10.94
N GLU A 363 24.68 4.94 -11.04
CA GLU A 363 25.22 5.50 -12.28
C GLU A 363 25.04 4.52 -13.44
N ASN A 364 25.52 3.28 -13.28
CA ASN A 364 25.46 2.25 -14.32
C ASN A 364 24.03 1.98 -14.80
N ILE A 365 23.03 1.92 -13.89
CA ILE A 365 21.65 1.68 -14.31
C ILE A 365 20.99 2.91 -14.96
N ILE A 366 21.42 4.14 -14.63
CA ILE A 366 20.96 5.37 -15.31
C ILE A 366 21.51 5.40 -16.73
N GLU A 367 22.84 5.17 -16.91
CA GLU A 367 23.50 5.11 -18.21
C GLU A 367 22.85 4.04 -19.09
N LYS A 368 22.72 2.83 -18.57
CA LYS A 368 22.04 1.74 -19.29
C LYS A 368 20.61 2.06 -19.70
N ALA A 369 19.82 2.66 -18.82
CA ALA A 369 18.43 3.03 -19.13
C ALA A 369 18.37 4.12 -20.22
N TYR A 370 19.32 5.05 -20.24
CA TYR A 370 19.45 6.07 -21.27
C TYR A 370 19.85 5.47 -22.61
N ASP A 371 20.84 4.58 -22.64
CA ASP A 371 21.31 3.90 -23.85
C ASP A 371 20.20 3.02 -24.46
N ASP A 372 19.49 2.28 -23.62
CA ASP A 372 18.33 1.48 -24.02
C ASP A 372 17.20 2.38 -24.58
N TRP A 373 17.02 3.61 -24.06
CA TRP A 373 16.09 4.59 -24.60
C TRP A 373 16.56 5.12 -25.98
N VAL A 374 17.86 5.43 -26.12
CA VAL A 374 18.43 5.91 -27.38
C VAL A 374 18.28 4.86 -28.47
N THR A 375 18.58 3.60 -28.16
CA THR A 375 18.56 2.44 -29.08
C THR A 375 17.21 1.76 -29.18
N ASN A 376 16.21 2.19 -28.38
CA ASN A 376 14.90 1.56 -28.25
C ASN A 376 14.97 0.08 -27.81
N ALA A 377 15.91 -0.23 -26.93
CA ALA A 377 16.22 -1.60 -26.46
C ALA A 377 15.80 -1.85 -25.00
N PHE A 378 14.78 -1.17 -24.51
CA PHE A 378 14.27 -1.37 -23.15
C PHE A 378 13.94 -2.84 -22.84
N PRO A 379 14.14 -3.28 -21.58
CA PRO A 379 13.71 -4.59 -21.13
C PRO A 379 12.26 -4.87 -21.53
N GLN A 380 12.02 -6.02 -22.12
CA GLN A 380 10.67 -6.43 -22.49
C GLN A 380 9.99 -7.07 -21.27
N PRO A 381 8.90 -6.49 -20.74
CA PRO A 381 8.28 -6.98 -19.53
C PRO A 381 7.64 -8.35 -19.72
N ARG A 382 7.78 -9.22 -18.72
CA ARG A 382 7.07 -10.51 -18.69
C ARG A 382 5.62 -10.29 -18.31
N ILE A 383 4.76 -10.30 -19.33
CA ILE A 383 3.34 -9.93 -19.22
C ILE A 383 2.60 -10.80 -18.20
N GLU A 384 2.89 -12.11 -18.18
CA GLU A 384 2.25 -13.08 -17.27
C GLU A 384 2.55 -12.73 -15.80
N VAL A 385 3.81 -12.34 -15.49
CA VAL A 385 4.21 -11.95 -14.16
C VAL A 385 3.48 -10.69 -13.74
N ILE A 386 3.38 -9.69 -14.63
CA ILE A 386 2.72 -8.41 -14.31
C ILE A 386 1.22 -8.61 -14.13
N LYS A 387 0.54 -9.33 -15.02
CA LYS A 387 -0.91 -9.59 -14.94
C LYS A 387 -1.33 -10.27 -13.65
N MET A 388 -0.49 -11.14 -13.06
CA MET A 388 -0.77 -11.75 -11.77
C MET A 388 -0.90 -10.72 -10.64
N HIS A 389 -0.37 -9.50 -10.82
CA HIS A 389 -0.47 -8.40 -9.86
C HIS A 389 -1.63 -7.43 -10.13
N HIS A 390 -2.49 -7.71 -11.11
CA HIS A 390 -3.76 -6.99 -11.21
C HIS A 390 -4.64 -7.33 -10.02
N ARG A 391 -5.29 -6.32 -9.40
CA ARG A 391 -6.10 -6.51 -8.17
C ARG A 391 -7.21 -7.54 -8.35
N LYS A 392 -7.83 -7.60 -9.51
CA LYS A 392 -8.83 -8.64 -9.84
C LYS A 392 -8.27 -10.04 -9.69
N GLU A 393 -7.02 -10.25 -10.14
CA GLU A 393 -6.34 -11.53 -10.05
C GLU A 393 -5.99 -11.91 -8.61
N GLN A 394 -5.59 -10.92 -7.80
CA GLN A 394 -5.35 -11.13 -6.37
C GLN A 394 -6.64 -11.53 -5.62
N VAL A 395 -7.78 -10.92 -5.97
CA VAL A 395 -9.08 -11.32 -5.40
C VAL A 395 -9.52 -12.70 -5.88
N ARG A 396 -9.32 -13.03 -7.18
CA ARG A 396 -9.58 -14.38 -7.69
C ARG A 396 -8.80 -15.44 -6.94
N ARG A 397 -7.51 -15.16 -6.69
CA ARG A 397 -6.65 -16.03 -5.88
C ARG A 397 -7.18 -16.20 -4.45
N LEU A 398 -7.63 -15.12 -3.81
CA LEU A 398 -8.28 -15.21 -2.50
C LEU A 398 -9.53 -16.08 -2.55
N LEU A 399 -10.40 -15.89 -3.55
CA LEU A 399 -11.61 -16.72 -3.70
C LEU A 399 -11.30 -18.20 -3.87
N SER A 400 -10.28 -18.54 -4.66
CA SER A 400 -9.87 -19.95 -4.83
C SER A 400 -9.39 -20.60 -3.53
N VAL A 401 -8.86 -19.81 -2.61
CA VAL A 401 -8.50 -20.25 -1.26
C VAL A 401 -9.75 -20.51 -0.43
N LEU A 402 -10.67 -19.54 -0.39
CA LEU A 402 -11.92 -19.64 0.39
C LEU A 402 -12.81 -20.78 -0.08
N GLU A 403 -12.78 -21.13 -1.35
CA GLU A 403 -13.56 -22.24 -1.91
C GLU A 403 -12.96 -23.60 -1.57
N LYS A 404 -11.62 -23.72 -1.50
CA LYS A 404 -10.96 -24.96 -1.07
C LYS A 404 -11.21 -25.30 0.40
N ASP A 405 -11.32 -24.29 1.27
CA ASP A 405 -11.63 -24.49 2.69
C ASP A 405 -13.09 -24.93 2.94
N LEU A 406 -13.99 -24.70 1.97
CA LEU A 406 -15.37 -25.17 2.05
C LEU A 406 -15.54 -26.63 1.60
N SER A 407 -14.51 -27.20 0.95
CA SER A 407 -14.51 -28.60 0.48
C SER A 407 -13.82 -29.56 1.46
N LYS A 408 -13.25 -29.03 2.55
CA LYS A 408 -12.72 -29.81 3.71
C LYS A 408 -13.74 -29.81 4.84
#